data_5ee07c8a6a2f016d666f474bee14843a
#
_entry.id   5ee07c8a6a2f016d666f474bee14843a
#
_cell.length_a   1.000
_cell.length_b   1.000
_cell.length_c   1.000
_cell.angle_alpha   90.00
_cell.angle_beta   90.00
_cell.angle_gamma   90.00
#
_symmetry.space_group_name_H-M   'P 1'
#
loop_
_entity.id
_entity.type
_entity.pdbx_description
1 polymer ?
#
loop_
_entity_poly.entity_id
_entity_poly.type
_entity_poly.pdbx_seq_one_letter_code
_entity_poly.pdbx_strand_id
1 'polypeptide(L)'
;MRHRSRSFMRGGAAALVVAFAATISIAGQTQSAKPATAATAKAAPANAAAGKAYKAPRTPDGQPDLQGFWTNSTYVPLQRPNGVTKEIYTPEEAEAAIKAAAERESEQTEPGTTADVHYDFTQFGLDRSQSTFARNLRTSLIVDPPDGKIPPLNATGQKRAQERAAARKAAGGPYDAVENMPIGSRCIIMGGAGPPLMNAGYNANYQIVQAPGYVMILTEMIHDVRIIPLDGRAQPPAGVKQWVGLSRGRWEGDTLVVETTNFNGKNAFQGSSDSLKVTERFTRTADDTISYRFTVEDPQTWDRAWTAEAPLAKTEGPIFEFACHETNYGIANILAGARADEKKAAEQKKGSN
;
A
#
# COMPACT_ATOMS: atom_id res chain seq x y z
N MET A 1 73.93 -14.45 -13.61
CA MET A 1 74.68 -15.66 -13.22
C MET A 1 73.74 -16.81 -12.98
N ARG A 2 73.96 -17.88 -13.80
CA ARG A 2 73.59 -19.30 -13.59
C ARG A 2 72.12 -19.65 -13.24
N HIS A 3 71.38 -20.05 -14.27
CA HIS A 3 71.02 -21.43 -14.64
C HIS A 3 70.89 -22.48 -13.51
N ARG A 4 69.64 -23.06 -13.41
CA ARG A 4 69.49 -24.50 -13.58
C ARG A 4 68.04 -24.91 -13.79
N SER A 5 67.85 -25.44 -14.97
CA SER A 5 66.78 -26.31 -15.43
C SER A 5 66.85 -27.67 -14.74
N ARG A 6 65.69 -28.28 -14.47
CA ARG A 6 65.56 -29.77 -14.52
C ARG A 6 64.14 -30.18 -14.83
N SER A 7 64.09 -30.94 -15.88
CA SER A 7 62.92 -31.63 -16.47
C SER A 7 62.63 -32.97 -15.75
N PHE A 8 61.46 -33.49 -16.16
CA PHE A 8 60.99 -34.91 -16.13
C PHE A 8 60.27 -35.39 -14.86
N MET A 9 58.94 -35.68 -14.97
CA MET A 9 58.56 -37.08 -15.27
C MET A 9 57.06 -37.13 -15.66
N ARG A 10 56.78 -37.84 -16.75
CA ARG A 10 55.45 -38.26 -17.20
C ARG A 10 54.95 -39.38 -16.31
N GLY A 11 53.70 -39.31 -15.85
CA GLY A 11 52.96 -40.41 -15.25
C GLY A 11 51.53 -40.34 -15.74
N GLY A 12 51.19 -41.17 -16.71
CA GLY A 12 49.80 -41.31 -17.18
C GLY A 12 49.02 -42.14 -16.18
N ALA A 13 47.86 -41.64 -15.82
CA ALA A 13 46.84 -42.43 -15.16
C ALA A 13 45.51 -42.21 -15.94
N ALA A 14 45.07 -43.28 -16.59
CA ALA A 14 43.80 -43.37 -17.24
C ALA A 14 42.68 -43.31 -16.20
N ALA A 15 41.88 -42.28 -16.22
CA ALA A 15 40.65 -42.23 -15.44
C ALA A 15 39.48 -42.68 -16.27
N LEU A 16 38.89 -43.77 -15.88
CA LEU A 16 37.60 -44.27 -16.37
C LEU A 16 36.50 -43.21 -16.11
N VAL A 17 35.92 -42.67 -17.19
CA VAL A 17 34.70 -41.88 -17.08
C VAL A 17 33.51 -42.84 -17.10
N VAL A 18 32.94 -43.11 -15.95
CA VAL A 18 31.64 -43.77 -15.83
C VAL A 18 30.57 -42.69 -16.00
N ALA A 19 29.97 -42.61 -17.19
CA ALA A 19 28.82 -41.77 -17.44
C ALA A 19 27.59 -42.42 -16.78
N PHE A 20 27.17 -41.87 -15.65
CA PHE A 20 25.84 -42.13 -15.08
C PHE A 20 24.86 -41.20 -15.78
N ALA A 21 24.14 -41.71 -16.76
CA ALA A 21 22.97 -41.05 -17.33
C ALA A 21 21.79 -41.24 -16.36
N ALA A 22 21.62 -40.28 -15.46
CA ALA A 22 20.39 -40.18 -14.67
C ALA A 22 19.34 -39.48 -15.54
N THR A 23 18.45 -40.23 -16.14
CA THR A 23 17.22 -39.72 -16.75
C THR A 23 16.28 -39.27 -15.64
N ILE A 24 16.27 -37.98 -15.32
CA ILE A 24 15.24 -37.39 -14.49
C ILE A 24 14.02 -37.19 -15.39
N SER A 25 13.06 -38.12 -15.29
CA SER A 25 11.72 -37.94 -15.85
C SER A 25 11.02 -36.85 -15.00
N ILE A 26 11.01 -35.61 -15.51
CA ILE A 26 10.11 -34.59 -14.99
C ILE A 26 8.72 -34.95 -15.47
N ALA A 27 7.99 -35.72 -14.67
CA ALA A 27 6.55 -35.83 -14.81
C ALA A 27 5.95 -34.47 -14.43
N GLY A 28 5.70 -33.64 -15.43
CA GLY A 28 4.90 -32.44 -15.28
C GLY A 28 3.49 -32.85 -14.83
N GLN A 29 3.20 -32.68 -13.55
CA GLN A 29 1.83 -32.71 -13.07
C GLN A 29 1.19 -31.39 -13.47
N THR A 30 0.55 -31.37 -14.62
CA THR A 30 -0.49 -30.39 -14.92
C THR A 30 -1.67 -30.69 -14.01
N GLN A 31 -1.64 -30.20 -12.77
CA GLN A 31 -2.87 -30.05 -12.00
C GLN A 31 -3.62 -28.87 -12.61
N SER A 32 -4.61 -29.22 -13.43
CA SER A 32 -5.68 -28.32 -13.81
C SER A 32 -6.35 -27.85 -12.51
N ALA A 33 -6.07 -26.63 -12.09
CA ALA A 33 -6.74 -26.00 -10.97
C ALA A 33 -8.20 -25.85 -11.37
N LYS A 34 -9.07 -26.63 -10.70
CA LYS A 34 -10.50 -26.46 -10.76
C LYS A 34 -10.79 -25.01 -10.28
N PRO A 35 -11.58 -24.23 -11.00
CA PRO A 35 -11.90 -22.88 -10.55
C PRO A 35 -12.49 -22.99 -9.14
N ALA A 36 -11.87 -22.31 -8.19
CA ALA A 36 -12.38 -22.19 -6.83
C ALA A 36 -13.74 -21.49 -6.96
N THR A 37 -14.80 -22.23 -6.66
CA THR A 37 -16.12 -21.65 -6.45
C THR A 37 -15.96 -20.55 -5.43
N ALA A 38 -16.22 -19.31 -5.84
CA ALA A 38 -16.25 -18.16 -4.96
C ALA A 38 -17.16 -18.49 -3.78
N ALA A 39 -16.53 -18.67 -2.62
CA ALA A 39 -17.28 -18.82 -1.38
C ALA A 39 -18.04 -17.50 -1.20
N THR A 40 -19.35 -17.59 -1.27
CA THR A 40 -20.26 -16.48 -0.96
C THR A 40 -20.07 -16.14 0.52
N ALA A 41 -19.13 -15.23 0.79
CA ALA A 41 -18.99 -14.65 2.10
C ALA A 41 -20.26 -13.83 2.37
N LYS A 42 -20.99 -14.22 3.39
CA LYS A 42 -22.21 -13.60 3.84
C LYS A 42 -21.94 -12.14 4.14
N ALA A 43 -22.51 -11.23 3.34
CA ALA A 43 -22.35 -9.80 3.53
C ALA A 43 -22.86 -9.39 4.92
N ALA A 44 -22.04 -8.74 5.69
CA ALA A 44 -22.49 -8.01 6.87
C ALA A 44 -23.39 -6.85 6.39
N PRO A 45 -24.57 -6.61 6.99
CA PRO A 45 -25.48 -5.57 6.55
C PRO A 45 -24.86 -4.19 6.83
N ALA A 46 -24.58 -3.43 5.78
CA ALA A 46 -24.35 -2.00 5.88
C ALA A 46 -25.72 -1.33 6.09
N ASN A 47 -25.95 -0.86 7.26
CA ASN A 47 -27.03 -0.11 7.88
C ASN A 47 -27.71 -0.94 8.98
N ALA A 48 -27.24 -0.72 10.20
CA ALA A 48 -27.99 -1.10 11.38
C ALA A 48 -29.27 -0.23 11.43
N ALA A 49 -30.40 -0.79 11.00
CA ALA A 49 -31.68 -0.37 11.55
C ALA A 49 -31.56 -0.44 13.07
N ALA A 50 -32.14 0.50 13.82
CA ALA A 50 -32.02 0.72 15.26
C ALA A 50 -32.18 -0.56 16.11
N GLY A 51 -31.21 -1.43 16.06
CA GLY A 51 -30.97 -2.51 16.98
C GLY A 51 -30.12 -2.01 18.13
N LYS A 52 -30.11 -2.73 19.25
CA LYS A 52 -29.26 -2.39 20.41
C LYS A 52 -27.86 -2.00 19.92
N ALA A 53 -27.40 -0.82 20.36
CA ALA A 53 -26.07 -0.33 20.01
C ALA A 53 -25.03 -1.43 20.34
N TYR A 54 -24.18 -1.77 19.37
CA TYR A 54 -23.11 -2.76 19.56
C TYR A 54 -22.23 -2.30 20.72
N LYS A 55 -21.96 -3.19 21.66
CA LYS A 55 -21.08 -2.90 22.78
C LYS A 55 -19.75 -3.62 22.55
N ALA A 56 -18.73 -2.84 22.20
CA ALA A 56 -17.40 -3.36 21.98
C ALA A 56 -16.88 -4.11 23.24
N PRO A 57 -16.20 -5.24 23.08
CA PRO A 57 -15.39 -5.83 24.15
C PRO A 57 -14.43 -4.80 24.73
N ARG A 58 -13.99 -5.05 25.97
CA ARG A 58 -13.04 -4.16 26.64
C ARG A 58 -11.70 -4.85 26.87
N THR A 59 -10.64 -4.10 26.74
CA THR A 59 -9.31 -4.52 27.20
C THR A 59 -9.27 -4.60 28.73
N PRO A 60 -8.26 -5.23 29.35
CA PRO A 60 -8.08 -5.22 30.79
C PRO A 60 -8.05 -3.80 31.39
N ASP A 61 -7.60 -2.79 30.64
CA ASP A 61 -7.57 -1.39 31.04
C ASP A 61 -8.93 -0.67 30.87
N GLY A 62 -9.98 -1.41 30.49
CA GLY A 62 -11.33 -0.89 30.32
C GLY A 62 -11.58 -0.11 29.04
N GLN A 63 -10.61 0.00 28.14
CA GLN A 63 -10.78 0.66 26.84
C GLN A 63 -11.51 -0.23 25.84
N PRO A 64 -12.23 0.32 24.84
CA PRO A 64 -12.77 -0.48 23.75
C PRO A 64 -11.67 -1.29 23.09
N ASP A 65 -11.91 -2.58 22.88
CA ASP A 65 -10.93 -3.48 22.29
C ASP A 65 -10.94 -3.36 20.75
N LEU A 66 -9.90 -2.76 20.20
CA LEU A 66 -9.64 -2.65 18.77
C LEU A 66 -8.58 -3.64 18.30
N GLN A 67 -8.03 -4.47 19.19
CA GLN A 67 -6.91 -5.35 18.91
C GLN A 67 -7.25 -6.38 17.85
N GLY A 68 -6.24 -6.82 17.13
CA GLY A 68 -6.35 -7.88 16.13
C GLY A 68 -5.80 -7.48 14.78
N PHE A 69 -6.13 -8.31 13.78
CA PHE A 69 -5.75 -8.12 12.40
C PHE A 69 -6.94 -7.60 11.61
N TRP A 70 -6.70 -6.56 10.83
CA TRP A 70 -7.71 -5.82 10.10
C TRP A 70 -7.26 -5.53 8.69
N THR A 71 -8.18 -5.42 7.76
CA THR A 71 -7.90 -4.97 6.39
C THR A 71 -8.84 -3.86 5.98
N ASN A 72 -8.35 -2.90 5.20
CA ASN A 72 -9.18 -1.91 4.51
C ASN A 72 -9.25 -2.15 3.00
N SER A 73 -8.88 -3.34 2.55
CA SER A 73 -9.05 -3.73 1.15
C SER A 73 -10.49 -3.50 0.72
N THR A 74 -10.68 -2.74 -0.34
CA THR A 74 -12.00 -2.39 -0.85
C THR A 74 -11.92 -2.01 -2.32
N TYR A 75 -12.97 -2.28 -3.07
CA TYR A 75 -13.15 -1.78 -4.44
C TYR A 75 -13.83 -0.42 -4.50
N VAL A 76 -14.24 0.14 -3.35
CA VAL A 76 -14.83 1.48 -3.30
C VAL A 76 -13.72 2.51 -3.52
N PRO A 77 -13.80 3.33 -4.57
CA PRO A 77 -12.77 4.32 -4.86
C PRO A 77 -12.79 5.46 -3.83
N LEU A 78 -11.64 6.11 -3.63
CA LEU A 78 -11.56 7.29 -2.75
C LEU A 78 -12.53 8.37 -3.20
N GLN A 79 -12.54 8.69 -4.48
CA GLN A 79 -13.43 9.69 -5.06
C GLN A 79 -14.52 9.02 -5.89
N ARG A 80 -15.75 9.60 -5.84
CA ARG A 80 -16.88 9.13 -6.64
C ARG A 80 -16.53 9.14 -8.13
N PRO A 81 -16.77 8.04 -8.86
CA PRO A 81 -16.51 7.99 -10.29
C PRO A 81 -17.28 9.07 -11.07
N ASN A 82 -16.73 9.51 -12.18
CA ASN A 82 -17.41 10.46 -13.05
C ASN A 82 -18.69 9.82 -13.61
N GLY A 83 -19.78 10.60 -13.66
CA GLY A 83 -21.09 10.11 -14.11
C GLY A 83 -21.91 9.40 -13.03
N VAL A 84 -21.33 9.06 -11.87
CA VAL A 84 -22.07 8.51 -10.73
C VAL A 84 -22.53 9.66 -9.84
N THR A 85 -23.84 9.83 -9.73
CA THR A 85 -24.46 10.93 -8.94
C THR A 85 -24.94 10.47 -7.57
N LYS A 86 -25.33 9.20 -7.43
CA LYS A 86 -25.81 8.65 -6.15
C LYS A 86 -24.66 8.42 -5.16
N GLU A 87 -24.98 8.54 -3.89
CA GLU A 87 -24.03 8.34 -2.80
C GLU A 87 -23.90 6.87 -2.42
N ILE A 88 -24.98 6.12 -2.50
CA ILE A 88 -25.09 4.71 -2.09
C ILE A 88 -25.60 3.89 -3.28
N TYR A 89 -24.95 2.78 -3.54
CA TYR A 89 -25.42 1.75 -4.48
C TYR A 89 -26.48 0.85 -3.84
N THR A 90 -27.33 0.24 -4.66
CA THR A 90 -28.04 -0.96 -4.21
C THR A 90 -27.04 -2.11 -4.02
N PRO A 91 -27.39 -3.18 -3.29
CA PRO A 91 -26.52 -4.35 -3.18
C PRO A 91 -26.09 -4.90 -4.54
N GLU A 92 -27.01 -5.00 -5.49
CA GLU A 92 -26.78 -5.53 -6.85
C GLU A 92 -25.83 -4.62 -7.65
N GLU A 93 -25.99 -3.29 -7.53
CA GLU A 93 -25.08 -2.32 -8.17
C GLU A 93 -23.69 -2.36 -7.57
N ALA A 94 -23.58 -2.54 -6.25
CA ALA A 94 -22.30 -2.68 -5.58
C ALA A 94 -21.57 -3.97 -6.02
N GLU A 95 -22.29 -5.08 -6.14
CA GLU A 95 -21.73 -6.33 -6.66
C GLU A 95 -21.27 -6.18 -8.11
N ALA A 96 -22.05 -5.52 -8.95
CA ALA A 96 -21.68 -5.23 -10.34
C ALA A 96 -20.42 -4.35 -10.41
N ALA A 97 -20.32 -3.32 -9.56
CA ALA A 97 -19.14 -2.45 -9.49
C ALA A 97 -17.89 -3.19 -9.02
N ILE A 98 -18.01 -4.06 -8.01
CA ILE A 98 -16.94 -4.93 -7.52
C ILE A 98 -16.48 -5.87 -8.62
N LYS A 99 -17.41 -6.55 -9.30
CA LYS A 99 -17.09 -7.45 -10.40
C LYS A 99 -16.33 -6.74 -11.52
N ALA A 100 -16.83 -5.58 -11.95
CA ALA A 100 -16.17 -4.77 -12.99
C ALA A 100 -14.79 -4.26 -12.56
N ALA A 101 -14.56 -3.99 -11.26
CA ALA A 101 -13.24 -3.62 -10.75
C ALA A 101 -12.30 -4.82 -10.76
N ALA A 102 -12.76 -5.99 -10.27
CA ALA A 102 -11.96 -7.22 -10.28
C ALA A 102 -11.60 -7.68 -11.71
N GLU A 103 -12.53 -7.54 -12.67
CA GLU A 103 -12.26 -7.84 -14.08
C GLU A 103 -11.16 -6.94 -14.65
N ARG A 104 -11.18 -5.64 -14.34
CA ARG A 104 -10.10 -4.72 -14.76
C ARG A 104 -8.74 -5.04 -14.14
N GLU A 105 -8.71 -5.53 -12.92
CA GLU A 105 -7.46 -5.97 -12.29
C GLU A 105 -6.96 -7.30 -12.85
N SER A 106 -7.86 -8.14 -13.34
CA SER A 106 -7.55 -9.44 -13.95
C SER A 106 -7.28 -9.38 -15.46
N GLU A 107 -7.36 -8.20 -16.10
CA GLU A 107 -7.01 -8.05 -17.51
C GLU A 107 -5.58 -8.52 -17.72
N GLN A 108 -5.47 -9.69 -18.33
CA GLN A 108 -4.19 -10.30 -18.66
C GLN A 108 -3.68 -9.70 -19.97
N THR A 109 -2.48 -9.19 -19.92
CA THR A 109 -1.74 -8.82 -21.12
C THR A 109 -1.22 -10.08 -21.84
N GLU A 110 -1.00 -9.99 -23.15
CA GLU A 110 -0.42 -11.11 -23.90
C GLU A 110 0.94 -11.51 -23.33
N PRO A 111 1.16 -12.81 -23.02
CA PRO A 111 2.43 -13.30 -22.49
C PRO A 111 3.62 -12.90 -23.37
N GLY A 112 4.69 -12.42 -22.74
CA GLY A 112 5.93 -12.01 -23.41
C GLY A 112 5.93 -10.60 -23.98
N THR A 113 4.88 -9.80 -23.78
CA THR A 113 4.88 -8.37 -24.11
C THR A 113 5.48 -7.52 -22.99
N THR A 114 5.89 -6.27 -23.30
CA THR A 114 6.39 -5.33 -22.28
C THR A 114 5.31 -4.99 -21.24
N ALA A 115 4.05 -5.16 -21.59
CA ALA A 115 2.91 -4.99 -20.72
C ALA A 115 2.61 -6.23 -19.85
N ASP A 116 3.24 -7.37 -20.13
CA ASP A 116 3.11 -8.63 -19.42
C ASP A 116 3.89 -8.60 -18.08
N VAL A 117 3.59 -7.60 -17.27
CA VAL A 117 4.11 -7.44 -15.92
C VAL A 117 2.93 -7.47 -14.94
N HIS A 118 1.89 -8.22 -15.30
CA HIS A 118 0.76 -8.41 -14.39
C HIS A 118 1.18 -9.30 -13.24
N TYR A 119 1.39 -8.64 -12.12
CA TYR A 119 1.63 -9.33 -10.87
C TYR A 119 0.27 -9.64 -10.24
N ASP A 120 -0.26 -10.80 -10.60
CA ASP A 120 -1.50 -11.28 -9.99
C ASP A 120 -1.17 -11.98 -8.65
N PHE A 121 -1.31 -11.24 -7.57
CA PHE A 121 -1.09 -11.75 -6.21
C PHE A 121 -2.03 -12.90 -5.87
N THR A 122 -3.17 -13.02 -6.54
CA THR A 122 -4.13 -14.10 -6.30
C THR A 122 -3.63 -15.43 -6.84
N GLN A 123 -2.76 -15.43 -7.85
CA GLN A 123 -2.19 -16.65 -8.42
C GLN A 123 -1.24 -17.39 -7.48
N PHE A 124 -0.63 -16.68 -6.55
CA PHE A 124 0.34 -17.30 -5.65
C PHE A 124 -0.30 -17.90 -4.40
N GLY A 125 -1.59 -17.68 -4.16
CA GLY A 125 -2.31 -18.24 -3.03
C GLY A 125 -1.71 -17.92 -1.65
N LEU A 126 -0.87 -16.89 -1.61
CA LEU A 126 0.02 -16.63 -0.49
C LEU A 126 -0.67 -15.99 0.70
N ASP A 127 -1.84 -15.40 0.50
CA ASP A 127 -2.47 -14.66 1.57
C ASP A 127 -4.00 -14.73 1.53
N ARG A 128 -4.56 -15.51 2.46
CA ARG A 128 -6.01 -15.54 2.68
C ARG A 128 -6.56 -14.20 3.16
N SER A 129 -5.73 -13.37 3.77
CA SER A 129 -6.11 -12.06 4.24
C SER A 129 -6.47 -11.13 3.08
N GLN A 130 -5.87 -11.32 1.91
CA GLN A 130 -6.17 -10.54 0.70
C GLN A 130 -7.54 -10.90 0.10
N SER A 131 -8.13 -12.02 0.47
CA SER A 131 -9.50 -12.38 0.08
C SER A 131 -10.58 -11.69 0.92
N THR A 132 -10.19 -11.02 2.00
CA THR A 132 -11.11 -10.30 2.87
C THR A 132 -11.25 -8.86 2.39
N PHE A 133 -12.49 -8.42 2.17
CA PHE A 133 -12.78 -7.05 1.75
C PHE A 133 -13.69 -6.36 2.76
N ALA A 134 -13.35 -5.12 3.08
CA ALA A 134 -14.21 -4.22 3.83
C ALA A 134 -15.36 -3.75 2.91
N ARG A 135 -16.49 -4.42 2.97
CA ARG A 135 -17.64 -4.14 2.11
C ARG A 135 -18.41 -2.93 2.62
N ASN A 136 -18.72 -2.02 1.72
CA ASN A 136 -19.73 -0.99 1.95
C ASN A 136 -20.45 -0.69 0.62
N LEU A 137 -21.62 -0.08 0.70
CA LEU A 137 -22.44 0.24 -0.47
C LEU A 137 -22.17 1.65 -1.02
N ARG A 138 -21.16 2.34 -0.52
CA ARG A 138 -20.85 3.70 -0.95
C ARG A 138 -20.24 3.71 -2.36
N THR A 139 -20.51 4.79 -3.07
CA THR A 139 -19.93 5.04 -4.40
C THR A 139 -18.56 5.71 -4.31
N SER A 140 -18.18 6.19 -3.12
CA SER A 140 -16.87 6.78 -2.79
C SER A 140 -16.58 6.63 -1.30
N LEU A 141 -15.30 6.57 -0.93
CA LEU A 141 -14.91 6.65 0.48
C LEU A 141 -15.11 8.07 1.03
N ILE A 142 -14.97 9.12 0.19
CA ILE A 142 -15.24 10.50 0.61
C ILE A 142 -16.74 10.65 0.92
N VAL A 143 -17.01 11.14 2.13
CA VAL A 143 -18.35 11.38 2.68
C VAL A 143 -18.64 12.87 2.88
N ASP A 144 -17.62 13.68 2.97
CA ASP A 144 -17.69 15.15 3.02
C ASP A 144 -16.49 15.72 2.24
N PRO A 145 -16.74 16.47 1.17
CA PRO A 145 -18.03 16.99 0.64
C PRO A 145 -18.96 15.89 0.11
N PRO A 146 -20.29 16.17 0.05
CA PRO A 146 -21.30 15.17 -0.35
C PRO A 146 -21.23 14.76 -1.83
N ASP A 147 -20.52 15.53 -2.68
CA ASP A 147 -20.23 15.15 -4.05
C ASP A 147 -19.24 13.97 -4.15
N GLY A 148 -18.64 13.58 -3.03
CA GLY A 148 -17.68 12.48 -2.94
C GLY A 148 -16.34 12.78 -3.63
N LYS A 149 -15.97 14.06 -3.75
CA LYS A 149 -14.72 14.50 -4.38
C LYS A 149 -13.81 15.21 -3.39
N ILE A 150 -12.51 15.15 -3.65
CA ILE A 150 -11.54 16.00 -2.95
C ILE A 150 -11.80 17.45 -3.41
N PRO A 151 -11.84 18.42 -2.48
CA PRO A 151 -11.95 19.82 -2.85
C PRO A 151 -10.85 20.25 -3.83
N PRO A 152 -11.10 21.18 -4.74
CA PRO A 152 -10.08 21.68 -5.63
C PRO A 152 -8.94 22.34 -4.86
N LEU A 153 -7.74 22.26 -5.43
CA LEU A 153 -6.58 22.95 -4.87
C LEU A 153 -6.83 24.45 -4.83
N ASN A 154 -6.53 25.09 -3.71
CA ASN A 154 -6.49 26.55 -3.63
C ASN A 154 -5.28 27.14 -4.38
N ALA A 155 -5.17 28.45 -4.47
CA ALA A 155 -4.11 29.12 -5.21
C ALA A 155 -2.70 28.70 -4.76
N THR A 156 -2.49 28.54 -3.45
CA THR A 156 -1.20 28.07 -2.87
C THR A 156 -0.91 26.63 -3.26
N GLY A 157 -1.90 25.74 -3.19
CA GLY A 157 -1.79 24.35 -3.60
C GLY A 157 -1.49 24.21 -5.09
N GLN A 158 -2.15 24.99 -5.95
CA GLN A 158 -1.89 25.02 -7.39
C GLN A 158 -0.48 25.47 -7.70
N LYS A 159 -0.02 26.58 -7.08
CA LYS A 159 1.35 27.06 -7.23
C LYS A 159 2.37 25.99 -6.83
N ARG A 160 2.20 25.37 -5.67
CA ARG A 160 3.08 24.29 -5.20
C ARG A 160 3.07 23.09 -6.16
N ALA A 161 1.93 22.71 -6.72
CA ALA A 161 1.85 21.64 -7.71
C ALA A 161 2.65 21.96 -8.99
N GLN A 162 2.56 23.21 -9.48
CA GLN A 162 3.35 23.70 -10.61
C GLN A 162 4.85 23.69 -10.30
N GLU A 163 5.26 24.19 -9.15
CA GLU A 163 6.65 24.18 -8.70
C GLU A 163 7.22 22.76 -8.60
N ARG A 164 6.46 21.83 -8.03
CA ARG A 164 6.85 20.41 -7.98
C ARG A 164 6.97 19.78 -9.38
N ALA A 165 6.08 20.14 -10.30
CA ALA A 165 6.16 19.68 -11.68
C ALA A 165 7.39 20.23 -12.40
N ALA A 166 7.66 21.53 -12.23
CA ALA A 166 8.84 22.18 -12.78
C ALA A 166 10.14 21.58 -12.21
N ALA A 167 10.21 21.38 -10.90
CA ALA A 167 11.36 20.75 -10.24
C ALA A 167 11.62 19.32 -10.75
N ARG A 168 10.56 18.52 -10.91
CA ARG A 168 10.70 17.17 -11.51
C ARG A 168 11.22 17.22 -12.94
N LYS A 169 10.71 18.15 -13.75
CA LYS A 169 11.19 18.35 -15.12
C LYS A 169 12.66 18.80 -15.16
N ALA A 170 13.06 19.68 -14.26
CA ALA A 170 14.44 20.17 -14.16
C ALA A 170 15.41 19.10 -13.63
N ALA A 171 14.92 18.16 -12.82
CA ALA A 171 15.72 17.04 -12.32
C ALA A 171 16.08 15.98 -13.40
N GLY A 172 15.50 16.08 -14.58
CA GLY A 172 15.72 15.14 -15.68
C GLY A 172 14.66 14.03 -15.74
N GLY A 173 15.00 12.93 -16.39
CA GLY A 173 14.14 11.77 -16.50
C GLY A 173 14.00 11.01 -15.16
N PRO A 174 12.96 10.18 -15.04
CA PRO A 174 12.71 9.41 -13.81
C PRO A 174 13.82 8.41 -13.48
N TYR A 175 14.66 8.09 -14.47
CA TYR A 175 15.73 7.09 -14.34
C TYR A 175 17.14 7.70 -14.46
N ASP A 176 17.25 9.02 -14.47
CA ASP A 176 18.56 9.70 -14.54
C ASP A 176 19.33 9.57 -13.23
N ALA A 177 18.61 9.54 -12.11
CA ALA A 177 19.16 9.32 -10.79
C ALA A 177 18.16 8.58 -9.88
N VAL A 178 18.66 7.91 -8.84
CA VAL A 178 17.81 7.22 -7.87
C VAL A 178 16.88 8.18 -7.13
N GLU A 179 17.30 9.44 -6.94
CA GLU A 179 16.51 10.47 -6.28
C GLU A 179 15.28 10.88 -7.08
N ASN A 180 15.29 10.69 -8.40
CA ASN A 180 14.17 10.99 -9.29
C ASN A 180 13.09 9.90 -9.26
N MET A 181 13.44 8.70 -8.80
CA MET A 181 12.50 7.60 -8.70
C MET A 181 11.46 7.84 -7.59
N PRO A 182 10.23 7.32 -7.74
CA PRO A 182 9.21 7.40 -6.71
C PRO A 182 9.71 6.86 -5.37
N ILE A 183 9.29 7.50 -4.28
CA ILE A 183 9.69 7.10 -2.92
C ILE A 183 9.27 5.67 -2.57
N GLY A 184 8.16 5.19 -3.13
CA GLY A 184 7.72 3.80 -3.00
C GLY A 184 8.68 2.81 -3.66
N SER A 185 9.13 3.10 -4.89
CA SER A 185 10.14 2.28 -5.57
C SER A 185 11.47 2.23 -4.80
N ARG A 186 11.76 3.26 -4.02
CA ARG A 186 12.94 3.37 -3.15
C ARG A 186 12.74 2.76 -1.76
N CYS A 187 11.63 2.07 -1.53
CA CYS A 187 11.27 1.48 -0.24
C CYS A 187 11.29 2.46 0.96
N ILE A 188 11.04 3.76 0.72
CA ILE A 188 10.99 4.75 1.79
C ILE A 188 9.62 4.75 2.45
N ILE A 189 8.57 4.84 1.64
CA ILE A 189 7.17 4.77 2.06
C ILE A 189 6.30 4.47 0.83
N MET A 190 5.24 3.71 1.01
CA MET A 190 4.27 3.43 -0.05
C MET A 190 2.88 3.95 0.33
N GLY A 191 2.04 4.14 -0.69
CA GLY A 191 0.64 4.46 -0.48
C GLY A 191 -0.02 3.41 0.43
N GLY A 192 -0.91 3.84 1.33
CA GLY A 192 -1.55 2.95 2.28
C GLY A 192 -0.84 2.79 3.63
N ALA A 193 0.47 3.05 3.71
CA ALA A 193 1.20 3.00 4.98
C ALA A 193 0.68 4.02 6.03
N GLY A 194 -0.10 5.01 5.59
CA GLY A 194 -0.81 5.97 6.43
C GLY A 194 0.06 6.95 7.20
N PRO A 195 -0.52 7.83 8.04
CA PRO A 195 -1.92 8.23 8.02
C PRO A 195 -2.29 9.12 6.82
N PRO A 196 -3.54 9.01 6.32
CA PRO A 196 -4.55 8.02 6.69
C PRO A 196 -4.24 6.61 6.18
N LEU A 197 -4.85 5.58 6.81
CA LEU A 197 -4.77 4.21 6.34
C LEU A 197 -5.57 4.08 5.06
N MET A 198 -4.91 3.74 3.95
CA MET A 198 -5.53 3.63 2.64
C MET A 198 -5.27 2.26 2.02
N ASN A 199 -6.24 1.78 1.24
CA ASN A 199 -6.03 0.60 0.43
C ASN A 199 -4.92 0.88 -0.61
N ALA A 200 -3.87 0.07 -0.58
CA ALA A 200 -2.73 0.16 -1.50
C ALA A 200 -2.84 -0.83 -2.68
N GLY A 201 -3.99 -1.50 -2.82
CA GLY A 201 -4.21 -2.56 -3.81
C GLY A 201 -3.82 -3.95 -3.30
N TYR A 202 -2.79 -4.07 -2.48
CA TYR A 202 -2.32 -5.29 -1.83
C TYR A 202 -1.62 -4.96 -0.52
N ASN A 203 -1.38 -5.95 0.34
CA ASN A 203 -0.77 -5.76 1.67
C ASN A 203 -1.46 -4.64 2.47
N ALA A 204 -2.79 -4.57 2.37
CA ALA A 204 -3.62 -3.57 3.04
C ALA A 204 -4.09 -4.05 4.41
N ASN A 205 -3.26 -4.83 5.10
CA ASN A 205 -3.55 -5.38 6.41
C ASN A 205 -2.84 -4.59 7.51
N TYR A 206 -3.48 -4.56 8.66
CA TYR A 206 -3.03 -3.83 9.84
C TYR A 206 -3.14 -4.71 11.06
N GLN A 207 -2.15 -4.66 11.94
CA GLN A 207 -2.28 -5.19 13.28
C GLN A 207 -2.42 -4.04 14.26
N ILE A 208 -3.50 -4.04 15.04
CA ILE A 208 -3.70 -3.08 16.13
C ILE A 208 -3.40 -3.80 17.44
N VAL A 209 -2.52 -3.19 18.24
CA VAL A 209 -2.15 -3.64 19.58
C VAL A 209 -2.38 -2.50 20.55
N GLN A 210 -2.98 -2.79 21.70
CA GLN A 210 -3.23 -1.83 22.77
C GLN A 210 -2.43 -2.21 24.03
N ALA A 211 -1.82 -1.21 24.62
CA ALA A 211 -1.12 -1.31 25.90
C ALA A 211 -1.47 -0.11 26.76
N PRO A 212 -1.26 -0.15 28.10
CA PRO A 212 -1.49 1.00 28.94
C PRO A 212 -0.80 2.26 28.42
N GLY A 213 -1.60 3.28 28.09
CA GLY A 213 -1.11 4.56 27.59
C GLY A 213 -0.67 4.61 26.12
N TYR A 214 -0.82 3.52 25.37
CA TYR A 214 -0.40 3.45 23.96
C TYR A 214 -1.32 2.60 23.09
N VAL A 215 -1.44 2.99 21.83
CA VAL A 215 -1.90 2.13 20.75
C VAL A 215 -0.78 2.02 19.72
N MET A 216 -0.52 0.81 19.22
CA MET A 216 0.37 0.54 18.12
C MET A 216 -0.44 0.08 16.92
N ILE A 217 -0.15 0.61 15.74
CA ILE A 217 -0.68 0.14 14.46
C ILE A 217 0.51 -0.26 13.60
N LEU A 218 0.67 -1.56 13.37
CA LEU A 218 1.58 -2.11 12.37
C LEU A 218 0.84 -2.15 11.04
N THR A 219 1.42 -1.55 10.02
CA THR A 219 0.96 -1.62 8.63
C THR A 219 1.80 -2.66 7.89
N GLU A 220 1.15 -3.60 7.21
CA GLU A 220 1.86 -4.64 6.44
C GLU A 220 2.71 -4.02 5.33
N MET A 221 2.13 -3.12 4.54
CA MET A 221 2.84 -2.38 3.51
C MET A 221 4.02 -1.59 4.10
N ILE A 222 5.26 -1.93 3.69
CA ILE A 222 6.52 -1.35 4.20
C ILE A 222 6.80 -1.68 5.68
N HIS A 223 6.02 -2.56 6.32
CA HIS A 223 6.17 -2.96 7.73
C HIS A 223 6.31 -1.77 8.71
N ASP A 224 5.65 -0.66 8.40
CA ASP A 224 5.73 0.56 9.20
C ASP A 224 4.93 0.44 10.50
N VAL A 225 5.49 0.95 11.61
CA VAL A 225 4.87 0.90 12.93
C VAL A 225 4.58 2.31 13.42
N ARG A 226 3.31 2.58 13.71
CA ARG A 226 2.86 3.82 14.34
C ARG A 226 2.62 3.59 15.82
N ILE A 227 3.41 4.23 16.69
CA ILE A 227 3.18 4.25 18.13
C ILE A 227 2.43 5.54 18.48
N ILE A 228 1.25 5.39 19.05
CA ILE A 228 0.31 6.46 19.35
C ILE A 228 0.21 6.60 20.87
N PRO A 229 0.88 7.58 21.49
CA PRO A 229 0.71 7.87 22.92
C PRO A 229 -0.69 8.41 23.23
N LEU A 230 -1.26 7.96 24.37
CA LEU A 230 -2.59 8.34 24.85
C LEU A 230 -2.53 9.17 26.14
N ASP A 231 -1.34 9.58 26.57
CA ASP A 231 -1.09 10.23 27.86
C ASP A 231 -1.29 11.76 27.85
N GLY A 232 -1.85 12.30 26.77
CA GLY A 232 -2.13 13.73 26.65
C GLY A 232 -0.89 14.61 26.46
N ARG A 233 0.30 14.02 26.25
CA ARG A 233 1.51 14.81 25.96
C ARG A 233 1.34 15.69 24.72
N ALA A 234 1.95 16.86 24.74
CA ALA A 234 1.92 17.80 23.63
C ALA A 234 2.58 17.20 22.35
N GLN A 235 2.18 17.69 21.19
CA GLN A 235 2.91 17.42 19.96
C GLN A 235 4.35 17.93 20.09
N PRO A 236 5.34 17.24 19.49
CA PRO A 236 6.69 17.75 19.38
C PRO A 236 6.73 19.09 18.62
N PRO A 237 7.80 19.89 18.81
CA PRO A 237 7.96 21.14 18.08
C PRO A 237 7.80 20.96 16.56
N ALA A 238 7.25 21.95 15.89
CA ALA A 238 6.95 21.91 14.44
C ALA A 238 8.17 21.62 13.55
N GLY A 239 9.39 21.84 14.05
CA GLY A 239 10.63 21.47 13.34
C GLY A 239 10.95 19.97 13.34
N VAL A 240 10.34 19.19 14.23
CA VAL A 240 10.51 17.72 14.27
C VAL A 240 9.51 17.11 13.31
N LYS A 241 9.96 16.73 12.13
CA LYS A 241 9.09 16.22 11.04
C LYS A 241 9.44 14.80 10.67
N GLN A 242 8.41 14.00 10.33
CA GLN A 242 8.54 12.59 9.93
C GLN A 242 7.82 12.33 8.60
N TRP A 243 8.15 11.22 7.96
CA TRP A 243 7.50 10.79 6.72
C TRP A 243 5.99 10.56 6.89
N VAL A 244 5.61 9.94 8.00
CA VAL A 244 4.22 9.60 8.37
C VAL A 244 3.67 10.53 9.45
N GLY A 245 4.35 11.63 9.73
CA GLY A 245 3.98 12.57 10.80
C GLY A 245 4.18 11.98 12.19
N LEU A 246 3.64 12.67 13.18
CA LEU A 246 3.68 12.29 14.60
C LEU A 246 2.26 12.26 15.15
N SER A 247 1.86 11.11 15.68
CA SER A 247 0.50 10.83 16.13
C SER A 247 0.34 11.03 17.63
N ARG A 248 -0.84 11.52 18.04
CA ARG A 248 -1.32 11.58 19.42
C ARG A 248 -2.75 11.08 19.47
N GLY A 249 -3.06 10.22 20.43
CA GLY A 249 -4.37 9.64 20.57
C GLY A 249 -5.07 10.02 21.87
N ARG A 250 -6.39 9.90 21.85
CA ARG A 250 -7.25 9.97 23.02
C ARG A 250 -8.51 9.16 22.79
N TRP A 251 -9.14 8.73 23.86
CA TRP A 251 -10.44 8.12 23.80
C TRP A 251 -11.55 9.17 23.94
N GLU A 252 -12.54 9.10 23.07
CA GLU A 252 -13.80 9.84 23.14
C GLU A 252 -14.94 8.83 23.19
N GLY A 253 -15.36 8.43 24.41
CA GLY A 253 -16.28 7.31 24.59
C GLY A 253 -15.71 6.01 24.03
N ASP A 254 -16.41 5.40 23.07
CA ASP A 254 -15.98 4.15 22.42
C ASP A 254 -15.13 4.37 21.16
N THR A 255 -14.69 5.60 20.90
CA THR A 255 -13.91 5.97 19.73
C THR A 255 -12.49 6.34 20.12
N LEU A 256 -11.50 5.68 19.52
CA LEU A 256 -10.11 6.16 19.52
C LEU A 256 -10.00 7.28 18.48
N VAL A 257 -9.61 8.46 18.93
CA VAL A 257 -9.30 9.62 18.08
C VAL A 257 -7.80 9.82 18.03
N VAL A 258 -7.26 9.88 16.83
CA VAL A 258 -5.82 10.07 16.58
C VAL A 258 -5.62 11.32 15.74
N GLU A 259 -4.85 12.26 16.23
CA GLU A 259 -4.41 13.43 15.48
C GLU A 259 -2.95 13.27 15.06
N THR A 260 -2.67 13.42 13.77
CA THR A 260 -1.32 13.35 13.21
C THR A 260 -0.98 14.64 12.52
N THR A 261 0.17 15.21 12.88
CA THR A 261 0.78 16.41 12.30
C THR A 261 2.27 16.19 12.07
N ASN A 262 3.04 17.23 11.85
CA ASN A 262 4.51 17.15 11.73
C ASN A 262 4.98 16.27 10.55
N PHE A 263 4.24 16.27 9.45
CA PHE A 263 4.67 15.64 8.22
C PHE A 263 5.82 16.40 7.58
N ASN A 264 6.73 15.70 6.90
CA ASN A 264 7.86 16.35 6.23
C ASN A 264 7.52 16.93 4.84
N GLY A 265 6.29 16.77 4.37
CA GLY A 265 5.81 17.25 3.07
C GLY A 265 6.38 16.56 1.84
N LYS A 266 7.29 15.58 2.02
CA LYS A 266 7.90 14.81 0.91
C LYS A 266 7.01 13.65 0.47
N ASN A 267 6.19 13.09 1.38
CA ASN A 267 5.11 12.16 1.08
C ASN A 267 3.78 12.93 1.08
N ALA A 268 3.52 13.63 0.00
CA ALA A 268 2.39 14.56 -0.11
C ALA A 268 1.07 13.82 -0.41
N PHE A 269 0.38 13.36 0.63
CA PHE A 269 -0.93 12.72 0.46
C PHE A 269 -1.89 13.63 -0.31
N GLN A 270 -2.33 13.18 -1.48
CA GLN A 270 -3.20 13.94 -2.39
C GLN A 270 -2.68 15.35 -2.74
N GLY A 271 -1.36 15.55 -2.78
CA GLY A 271 -0.74 16.83 -3.08
C GLY A 271 -0.57 17.76 -1.88
N SER A 272 -0.85 17.31 -0.66
CA SER A 272 -0.73 18.09 0.58
C SER A 272 0.66 18.69 0.79
N SER A 273 0.73 19.66 1.70
CA SER A 273 1.96 20.28 2.20
C SER A 273 2.45 19.60 3.49
N ASP A 274 3.45 20.19 4.10
CA ASP A 274 3.92 19.84 5.43
C ASP A 274 3.06 20.44 6.58
N SER A 275 2.03 21.21 6.22
CA SER A 275 0.98 21.69 7.14
C SER A 275 -0.19 20.71 7.25
N LEU A 276 -0.07 19.54 6.62
CA LEU A 276 -1.08 18.48 6.69
C LEU A 276 -1.37 18.11 8.14
N LYS A 277 -2.67 18.03 8.46
CA LYS A 277 -3.22 17.42 9.67
C LYS A 277 -4.20 16.34 9.26
N VAL A 278 -4.06 15.16 9.84
CA VAL A 278 -5.00 14.05 9.69
C VAL A 278 -5.61 13.74 11.04
N THR A 279 -6.94 13.74 11.13
CA THR A 279 -7.68 13.30 12.32
C THR A 279 -8.39 12.00 11.99
N GLU A 280 -7.99 10.92 12.63
CA GLU A 280 -8.53 9.58 12.44
C GLU A 280 -9.43 9.17 13.60
N ARG A 281 -10.49 8.44 13.31
CA ARG A 281 -11.46 7.96 14.32
C ARG A 281 -11.71 6.47 14.09
N PHE A 282 -11.44 5.67 15.10
CA PHE A 282 -11.64 4.23 15.08
C PHE A 282 -12.71 3.84 16.08
N THR A 283 -13.80 3.28 15.63
CA THR A 283 -14.92 2.83 16.47
C THR A 283 -15.27 1.41 16.10
N ARG A 284 -15.16 0.47 17.02
CA ARG A 284 -15.60 -0.90 16.76
C ARG A 284 -17.11 -0.97 16.74
N THR A 285 -17.69 -1.36 15.62
CA THR A 285 -19.14 -1.34 15.37
C THR A 285 -19.76 -2.73 15.26
N ALA A 286 -18.91 -3.75 15.11
CA ALA A 286 -19.28 -5.17 15.13
C ALA A 286 -18.09 -6.02 15.60
N ASP A 287 -18.28 -7.33 15.77
CA ASP A 287 -17.21 -8.24 16.16
C ASP A 287 -16.09 -8.30 15.11
N ASP A 288 -16.44 -8.06 13.87
CA ASP A 288 -15.59 -8.13 12.69
C ASP A 288 -15.39 -6.80 11.97
N THR A 289 -15.84 -5.67 12.54
CA THR A 289 -15.83 -4.39 11.84
C THR A 289 -15.42 -3.24 12.76
N ILE A 290 -14.45 -2.45 12.29
CA ILE A 290 -14.13 -1.11 12.82
C ILE A 290 -14.60 -0.08 11.80
N SER A 291 -15.48 0.83 12.21
CA SER A 291 -15.72 2.08 11.47
C SER A 291 -14.45 2.92 11.59
N TYR A 292 -13.78 3.11 10.47
CA TYR A 292 -12.62 3.98 10.37
C TYR A 292 -12.99 5.20 9.53
N ARG A 293 -12.86 6.36 10.13
CA ARG A 293 -13.14 7.65 9.49
C ARG A 293 -11.94 8.56 9.67
N PHE A 294 -11.58 9.28 8.62
CA PHE A 294 -10.50 10.24 8.71
C PHE A 294 -10.88 11.58 8.06
N THR A 295 -10.40 12.66 8.66
CA THR A 295 -10.54 14.02 8.15
C THR A 295 -9.16 14.57 7.81
N VAL A 296 -9.06 15.16 6.63
CA VAL A 296 -7.83 15.75 6.09
C VAL A 296 -7.97 17.26 6.07
N GLU A 297 -7.03 17.94 6.70
CA GLU A 297 -6.96 19.39 6.81
C GLU A 297 -5.58 19.86 6.33
N ASP A 298 -5.54 20.74 5.35
CA ASP A 298 -4.30 21.42 4.93
C ASP A 298 -4.66 22.76 4.27
N PRO A 299 -4.67 23.85 5.02
CA PRO A 299 -5.06 25.17 4.50
C PRO A 299 -4.09 25.73 3.45
N GLN A 300 -2.89 25.14 3.33
CA GLN A 300 -1.97 25.45 2.24
C GLN A 300 -2.31 24.70 0.93
N THR A 301 -3.30 23.79 0.98
CA THR A 301 -3.67 22.95 -0.15
C THR A 301 -5.12 23.11 -0.56
N TRP A 302 -6.04 23.15 0.41
CA TRP A 302 -7.49 23.23 0.21
C TRP A 302 -8.12 24.32 1.07
N ASP A 303 -9.17 24.94 0.58
CA ASP A 303 -9.92 25.95 1.34
C ASP A 303 -10.85 25.34 2.40
N ARG A 304 -11.07 24.04 2.35
CA ARG A 304 -11.85 23.29 3.34
C ARG A 304 -11.27 21.93 3.62
N ALA A 305 -11.52 21.41 4.81
CA ALA A 305 -11.29 20.02 5.14
C ALA A 305 -12.21 19.09 4.33
N TRP A 306 -11.78 17.83 4.21
CA TRP A 306 -12.61 16.78 3.64
C TRP A 306 -12.48 15.51 4.47
N THR A 307 -13.51 14.65 4.44
CA THR A 307 -13.61 13.47 5.27
C THR A 307 -13.92 12.24 4.43
N ALA A 308 -13.30 11.13 4.76
CA ALA A 308 -13.59 9.83 4.16
C ALA A 308 -13.85 8.77 5.25
N GLU A 309 -14.56 7.72 4.84
CA GLU A 309 -14.82 6.51 5.63
C GLU A 309 -14.31 5.30 4.87
N ALA A 310 -13.42 4.55 5.49
CA ALA A 310 -12.84 3.33 4.96
C ALA A 310 -12.94 2.24 6.04
N PRO A 311 -14.07 1.52 6.14
CA PRO A 311 -14.26 0.54 7.19
C PRO A 311 -13.15 -0.51 7.16
N LEU A 312 -12.72 -0.97 8.34
CA LEU A 312 -11.79 -2.06 8.47
C LEU A 312 -12.57 -3.34 8.75
N ALA A 313 -12.32 -4.36 7.98
CA ALA A 313 -12.83 -5.71 8.21
C ALA A 313 -11.80 -6.56 8.94
N LYS A 314 -12.27 -7.39 9.87
CA LYS A 314 -11.40 -8.34 10.57
C LYS A 314 -10.88 -9.37 9.58
N THR A 315 -9.58 -9.65 9.65
CA THR A 315 -8.94 -10.67 8.82
C THR A 315 -8.20 -11.68 9.69
N GLU A 316 -7.78 -12.78 9.08
CA GLU A 316 -6.94 -13.77 9.74
C GLU A 316 -5.47 -13.31 9.68
N GLY A 317 -4.78 -13.38 10.81
CA GLY A 317 -3.34 -13.14 10.86
C GLY A 317 -2.55 -14.44 10.62
N PRO A 318 -1.24 -14.37 10.70
CA PRO A 318 -0.42 -13.18 10.97
C PRO A 318 -0.25 -12.28 9.74
N ILE A 319 0.23 -11.04 9.98
CA ILE A 319 0.76 -10.18 8.93
C ILE A 319 2.16 -10.69 8.56
N PHE A 320 2.44 -10.75 7.25
CA PHE A 320 3.76 -11.11 6.76
C PHE A 320 4.67 -9.89 6.64
N GLU A 321 5.96 -10.12 6.71
CA GLU A 321 6.94 -9.05 6.49
C GLU A 321 6.94 -8.62 5.02
N PHE A 322 6.74 -7.33 4.78
CA PHE A 322 6.95 -6.73 3.47
C PHE A 322 8.44 -6.33 3.34
N ALA A 323 9.26 -7.27 2.92
CA ALA A 323 10.72 -7.15 2.81
C ALA A 323 11.13 -6.38 1.54
N CYS A 324 10.76 -5.09 1.46
CA CYS A 324 10.94 -4.26 0.26
C CYS A 324 12.42 -4.07 -0.10
N HIS A 325 13.28 -3.84 0.88
CA HIS A 325 14.72 -3.57 0.65
C HIS A 325 15.47 -4.79 0.18
N GLU A 326 15.22 -5.95 0.78
CA GLU A 326 15.95 -7.19 0.60
C GLU A 326 15.81 -7.76 -0.82
N THR A 327 14.69 -7.47 -1.47
CA THR A 327 14.39 -7.97 -2.82
C THR A 327 14.38 -6.88 -3.89
N ASN A 328 14.76 -5.64 -3.54
CA ASN A 328 14.68 -4.50 -4.47
C ASN A 328 15.86 -4.45 -5.46
N TYR A 329 16.07 -5.55 -6.17
CA TYR A 329 17.02 -5.58 -7.30
C TYR A 329 16.50 -4.75 -8.50
N GLY A 330 15.21 -4.44 -8.54
CA GLY A 330 14.57 -3.69 -9.61
C GLY A 330 15.18 -2.31 -9.81
N ILE A 331 15.48 -1.57 -8.74
CA ILE A 331 16.10 -0.23 -8.84
C ILE A 331 17.44 -0.29 -9.58
N ALA A 332 18.34 -1.18 -9.16
CA ALA A 332 19.64 -1.31 -9.79
C ALA A 332 19.52 -1.68 -11.28
N ASN A 333 18.61 -2.61 -11.60
CA ASN A 333 18.40 -3.07 -12.97
C ASN A 333 17.75 -1.98 -13.84
N ILE A 334 16.78 -1.23 -13.35
CA ILE A 334 16.14 -0.12 -14.07
C ILE A 334 17.17 0.97 -14.40
N LEU A 335 17.98 1.37 -13.42
CA LEU A 335 19.02 2.38 -13.63
C LEU A 335 20.12 1.89 -14.58
N ALA A 336 20.52 0.62 -14.50
CA ALA A 336 21.49 0.03 -15.42
C ALA A 336 20.92 -0.04 -16.85
N GLY A 337 19.65 -0.40 -17.01
CA GLY A 337 18.95 -0.40 -18.28
C GLY A 337 18.91 0.99 -18.92
N ALA A 338 18.56 2.01 -18.16
CA ALA A 338 18.57 3.40 -18.61
C ALA A 338 19.96 3.84 -19.12
N ARG A 339 21.04 3.51 -18.41
CA ARG A 339 22.41 3.77 -18.86
C ARG A 339 22.77 3.05 -20.17
N ALA A 340 22.30 1.81 -20.33
CA ALA A 340 22.51 1.04 -21.55
C ALA A 340 21.79 1.68 -22.76
N ASP A 341 20.58 2.16 -22.56
CA ASP A 341 19.80 2.82 -23.59
C ASP A 341 20.39 4.17 -24.00
N GLU A 342 20.87 4.96 -23.06
CA GLU A 342 21.62 6.20 -23.32
C GLU A 342 22.87 5.96 -24.16
N LYS A 343 23.62 4.91 -23.82
CA LYS A 343 24.82 4.51 -24.58
C LYS A 343 24.47 4.16 -26.03
N LYS A 344 23.45 3.33 -26.24
CA LYS A 344 22.95 2.97 -27.59
C LYS A 344 22.52 4.22 -28.38
N ALA A 345 21.77 5.13 -27.75
CA ALA A 345 21.33 6.37 -28.40
C ALA A 345 22.51 7.26 -28.79
N ALA A 346 23.57 7.33 -27.99
CA ALA A 346 24.78 8.08 -28.31
C ALA A 346 25.58 7.45 -29.44
N GLU A 347 25.65 6.11 -29.51
CA GLU A 347 26.30 5.38 -30.61
C GLU A 347 25.56 5.56 -31.94
N GLN A 348 24.23 5.51 -31.94
CA GLN A 348 23.41 5.74 -33.13
C GLN A 348 23.59 7.17 -33.68
N LYS A 349 23.68 8.18 -32.83
CA LYS A 349 23.95 9.56 -33.25
C LYS A 349 25.33 9.73 -33.88
N LYS A 350 26.34 8.97 -33.42
CA LYS A 350 27.68 8.99 -34.01
C LYS A 350 27.78 8.30 -35.35
N GLY A 351 26.95 7.27 -35.59
CA GLY A 351 26.92 6.53 -36.85
C GLY A 351 26.08 7.18 -37.94
N SER A 352 25.28 8.22 -37.60
CA SER A 352 24.45 8.98 -38.55
C SER A 352 25.07 10.33 -39.00
N ASN A 353 26.25 10.68 -38.51
CA ASN A 353 27.09 11.78 -38.97
C ASN A 353 28.28 11.25 -39.79
#